data_7439e47c5703be038a208173985bd0d0
#
_entry.id   7439e47c5703be038a208173985bd0d0
#
_cell.length_a   1.000
_cell.length_b   1.000
_cell.length_c   1.000
_cell.angle_alpha   90.00
_cell.angle_beta   90.00
_cell.angle_gamma   90.00
#
_symmetry.space_group_name_H-M   'P 1'
#
loop_
_entity.id
_entity.type
_entity.pdbx_description
1 polymer ?
#
loop_
_entity_poly.entity_id
_entity_poly.type
_entity_poly.pdbx_seq_one_letter_code
_entity_poly.pdbx_strand_id
1 'polypeptide(L)'
;MMNVPIENGTFPHVIMGEFDANAGISQKKQPTKDPLLKGAAGHGCGHNLFGTASLGAAVAIKNLIASGKLKGTVKFYGTPAEEKFFGKLWMARAGLFDDLDACVDWHPAD
;
A
#
# COMPACT_ATOMS: atom_id res chain seq x y z
N MET A 1 7.49 -4.34 -8.18
CA MET A 1 8.43 -4.12 -7.04
C MET A 1 9.42 -3.05 -7.49
N MET A 2 9.50 -1.92 -6.79
CA MET A 2 10.56 -0.94 -7.03
C MET A 2 11.70 -1.25 -6.08
N ASN A 3 12.82 -1.74 -6.59
CA ASN A 3 14.03 -1.93 -5.82
C ASN A 3 14.99 -0.78 -6.12
N VAL A 4 15.38 -0.04 -5.11
CA VAL A 4 16.44 0.96 -5.20
C VAL A 4 17.61 0.44 -4.35
N PRO A 5 18.60 -0.20 -4.94
CA PRO A 5 19.75 -0.70 -4.19
C PRO A 5 20.56 0.45 -3.61
N ILE A 6 21.07 0.27 -2.42
CA ILE A 6 22.00 1.17 -1.77
C ILE A 6 23.23 0.40 -1.33
N GLU A 7 24.36 0.90 -1.80
CA GLU A 7 25.66 0.47 -1.33
C GLU A 7 25.87 1.02 0.09
N ASN A 8 25.98 0.15 1.05
CA ASN A 8 26.35 0.29 2.47
C ASN A 8 25.23 -0.10 3.45
N GLY A 9 24.83 -1.37 3.43
CA GLY A 9 24.51 -2.12 4.64
C GLY A 9 23.28 -1.72 5.46
N THR A 10 22.30 -1.04 4.88
CA THR A 10 21.01 -0.87 5.55
C THR A 10 19.95 -1.75 4.89
N PHE A 11 19.29 -2.54 5.70
CA PHE A 11 18.17 -3.37 5.27
C PHE A 11 17.01 -2.51 4.72
N PRO A 12 16.19 -3.03 3.82
CA PRO A 12 15.15 -2.23 3.20
C PRO A 12 14.00 -1.89 4.16
N HIS A 13 13.53 -0.67 4.06
CA HIS A 13 12.26 -0.25 4.64
C HIS A 13 11.14 -0.46 3.63
N VAL A 14 10.02 -0.99 4.08
CA VAL A 14 8.84 -1.18 3.25
C VAL A 14 7.77 -0.15 3.59
N ILE A 15 7.19 0.42 2.55
CA ILE A 15 5.93 1.16 2.63
C ILE A 15 4.87 0.26 2.01
N MET A 16 3.85 -0.08 2.77
CA MET A 16 2.70 -0.85 2.30
C MET A 16 1.57 0.05 1.85
N GLY A 17 0.76 -0.46 0.94
CA GLY A 17 -0.48 0.20 0.52
C GLY A 17 -1.47 -0.83 0.01
N GLU A 18 -2.59 -0.96 0.69
CA GLU A 18 -3.74 -1.73 0.23
C GLU A 18 -4.42 -1.03 -0.94
N PHE A 19 -5.05 -1.78 -1.82
CA PHE A 19 -5.71 -1.23 -3.02
C PHE A 19 -6.97 -1.98 -3.43
N ASP A 20 -7.39 -2.98 -2.68
CA ASP A 20 -8.62 -3.71 -2.95
C ASP A 20 -9.86 -2.94 -2.51
N ALA A 21 -10.98 -3.23 -3.14
CA ALA A 21 -12.28 -2.62 -2.85
C ALA A 21 -13.18 -3.60 -2.08
N ASN A 22 -14.02 -3.05 -1.23
CA ASN A 22 -15.03 -3.82 -0.50
C ASN A 22 -16.14 -4.30 -1.44
N ALA A 23 -16.54 -5.55 -1.29
CA ALA A 23 -17.61 -6.13 -2.09
C ALA A 23 -18.99 -5.57 -1.70
N GLY A 24 -19.79 -5.23 -2.70
CA GLY A 24 -21.20 -4.90 -2.51
C GLY A 24 -21.50 -3.51 -1.95
N ILE A 25 -20.52 -2.62 -1.86
CA ILE A 25 -20.68 -1.28 -1.29
C ILE A 25 -20.47 -0.14 -2.30
N SER A 26 -20.75 -0.40 -3.57
CA SER A 26 -20.79 0.67 -4.57
C SER A 26 -21.71 1.81 -4.10
N GLN A 27 -21.26 3.06 -4.27
CA GLN A 27 -21.95 4.23 -3.75
C GLN A 27 -21.77 5.42 -4.69
N LYS A 28 -22.84 6.16 -4.91
CA LYS A 28 -22.80 7.47 -5.55
C LYS A 28 -22.24 8.52 -4.58
N LYS A 29 -21.77 9.64 -5.12
CA LYS A 29 -21.23 10.77 -4.32
C LYS A 29 -22.37 11.56 -3.67
N GLN A 30 -22.97 10.98 -2.63
CA GLN A 30 -24.06 11.59 -1.86
C GLN A 30 -24.14 10.96 -0.47
N PRO A 31 -24.74 11.65 0.53
CA PRO A 31 -24.76 11.18 1.92
C PRO A 31 -25.76 10.05 2.19
N THR A 32 -26.71 9.81 1.29
CA THR A 32 -27.68 8.72 1.42
C THR A 32 -27.22 7.47 0.67
N LYS A 33 -27.58 6.30 1.18
CA LYS A 33 -27.24 5.03 0.53
C LYS A 33 -27.90 4.92 -0.84
N ASP A 34 -27.11 5.05 -1.89
CA ASP A 34 -27.57 4.93 -3.27
C ASP A 34 -26.42 4.34 -4.13
N PRO A 35 -26.43 3.03 -4.38
CA PRO A 35 -25.38 2.40 -5.17
C PRO A 35 -25.27 2.97 -6.59
N LEU A 36 -24.06 3.23 -7.06
CA LEU A 36 -23.83 3.55 -8.48
C LEU A 36 -24.19 2.35 -9.35
N LEU A 37 -23.81 1.15 -8.90
CA LEU A 37 -24.18 -0.12 -9.53
C LEU A 37 -24.50 -1.13 -8.40
N LYS A 38 -25.72 -1.64 -8.38
CA LYS A 38 -26.18 -2.58 -7.34
C LYS A 38 -25.27 -3.83 -7.29
N GLY A 39 -24.77 -4.13 -6.10
CA GLY A 39 -23.90 -5.30 -5.86
C GLY A 39 -22.45 -5.13 -6.26
N ALA A 40 -22.08 -4.03 -6.92
CA ALA A 40 -20.69 -3.79 -7.27
C ALA A 40 -19.83 -3.39 -6.07
N ALA A 41 -18.51 -3.54 -6.21
CA ALA A 41 -17.54 -3.14 -5.21
C ALA A 41 -17.43 -1.61 -5.10
N GLY A 42 -16.92 -1.16 -3.97
CA GLY A 42 -16.64 0.25 -3.70
C GLY A 42 -15.55 0.43 -2.66
N HIS A 43 -14.90 1.57 -2.67
CA HIS A 43 -13.81 1.91 -1.75
C HIS A 43 -14.34 2.56 -0.45
N GLY A 44 -15.14 1.84 0.31
CA GLY A 44 -15.64 2.33 1.60
C GLY A 44 -14.58 2.37 2.69
N CYS A 45 -13.54 1.56 2.57
CA CYS A 45 -12.40 1.52 3.51
C CYS A 45 -11.26 2.48 3.11
N GLY A 46 -11.33 3.12 1.95
CA GLY A 46 -10.35 4.11 1.53
C GLY A 46 -9.05 3.53 0.96
N HIS A 47 -8.99 2.26 0.57
CA HIS A 47 -7.79 1.63 0.03
C HIS A 47 -7.29 2.28 -1.27
N ASN A 48 -8.16 2.91 -2.06
CA ASN A 48 -7.74 3.72 -3.20
C ASN A 48 -6.87 4.92 -2.80
N LEU A 49 -7.17 5.55 -1.65
CA LEU A 49 -6.34 6.63 -1.08
C LEU A 49 -5.07 6.04 -0.46
N PHE A 50 -5.20 4.96 0.29
CA PHE A 50 -4.11 4.28 0.97
C PHE A 50 -3.02 3.85 -0.03
N GLY A 51 -3.35 3.07 -1.03
CA GLY A 51 -2.40 2.60 -2.04
C GLY A 51 -1.74 3.74 -2.81
N THR A 52 -2.53 4.76 -3.19
CA THR A 52 -2.02 5.90 -3.95
C THR A 52 -1.05 6.76 -3.14
N ALA A 53 -1.41 7.11 -1.89
CA ALA A 53 -0.56 7.94 -1.04
C ALA A 53 0.72 7.20 -0.62
N SER A 54 0.62 5.91 -0.30
CA SER A 54 1.78 5.06 0.03
C SER A 54 2.75 4.95 -1.16
N LEU A 55 2.24 4.77 -2.38
CA LEU A 55 3.07 4.79 -3.59
C LEU A 55 3.75 6.16 -3.78
N GLY A 56 3.01 7.25 -3.59
CA GLY A 56 3.55 8.62 -3.66
C GLY A 56 4.69 8.85 -2.68
N ALA A 57 4.53 8.39 -1.42
CA ALA A 57 5.57 8.46 -0.41
C ALA A 57 6.83 7.66 -0.81
N ALA A 58 6.65 6.43 -1.32
CA ALA A 58 7.76 5.61 -1.79
C ALA A 58 8.52 6.27 -2.96
N VAL A 59 7.80 6.90 -3.90
CA VAL A 59 8.41 7.66 -5.01
C VAL A 59 9.20 8.87 -4.49
N ALA A 60 8.66 9.62 -3.52
CA ALA A 60 9.35 10.75 -2.91
C ALA A 60 10.65 10.32 -2.22
N ILE A 61 10.61 9.25 -1.41
CA ILE A 61 11.80 8.69 -0.75
C ILE A 61 12.81 8.20 -1.78
N LYS A 62 12.37 7.48 -2.81
CA LYS A 62 13.24 7.06 -3.93
C LYS A 62 14.00 8.24 -4.54
N ASN A 63 13.34 9.37 -4.77
CA ASN A 63 13.96 10.55 -5.35
C ASN A 63 14.98 11.20 -4.39
N LEU A 64 14.71 11.21 -3.08
CA LEU A 64 15.67 11.68 -2.07
C LEU A 64 16.90 10.78 -2.01
N ILE A 65 16.71 9.47 -2.11
CA ILE A 65 17.81 8.50 -2.17
C ILE A 65 18.64 8.71 -3.45
N ALA A 66 17.98 8.79 -4.60
CA ALA A 66 18.66 8.99 -5.89
C ALA A 66 19.45 10.31 -5.96
N SER A 67 19.02 11.34 -5.22
CA SER A 67 19.74 12.63 -5.10
C SER A 67 20.83 12.64 -4.03
N GLY A 68 21.09 11.53 -3.33
CA GLY A 68 22.05 11.44 -2.24
C GLY A 68 21.65 12.12 -0.93
N LYS A 69 20.42 12.62 -0.82
CA LYS A 69 19.91 13.28 0.40
C LYS A 69 19.51 12.29 1.49
N LEU A 70 19.17 11.07 1.11
CA LEU A 70 18.93 9.95 2.02
C LEU A 70 19.79 8.76 1.62
N LYS A 71 20.10 7.92 2.60
CA LYS A 71 20.72 6.61 2.40
C LYS A 71 19.73 5.55 2.86
N GLY A 72 19.72 4.41 2.18
CA GLY A 72 18.85 3.29 2.55
C GLY A 72 18.17 2.70 1.29
N THR A 73 17.38 1.66 1.47
CA THR A 73 16.55 1.07 0.42
C THR A 73 15.09 1.27 0.78
N VAL A 74 14.28 1.67 -0.18
CA VAL A 74 12.83 1.67 -0.03
C VAL A 74 12.19 0.66 -0.98
N LYS A 75 11.32 -0.20 -0.44
CA LYS A 75 10.44 -1.07 -1.22
C LYS A 75 9.01 -0.56 -1.07
N PHE A 76 8.22 -0.63 -2.12
CA PHE A 76 6.78 -0.45 -2.04
C PHE A 76 6.09 -1.79 -2.25
N TYR A 77 5.21 -2.17 -1.33
CA TYR A 77 4.40 -3.37 -1.44
C TYR A 77 2.94 -2.98 -1.59
N GLY A 78 2.40 -3.14 -2.82
CA GLY A 78 0.97 -3.15 -3.01
C GLY A 78 0.41 -4.44 -2.42
N THR A 79 -0.45 -4.34 -1.42
CA THR A 79 -0.98 -5.47 -0.68
C THR A 79 -2.44 -5.73 -1.09
N PRO A 80 -2.70 -6.81 -1.85
CA PRO A 80 -4.03 -7.11 -2.36
C PRO A 80 -4.90 -7.85 -1.34
N ALA A 81 -6.20 -7.81 -1.56
CA ALA A 81 -7.19 -8.70 -0.95
C ALA A 81 -7.18 -8.71 0.59
N GLU A 82 -6.98 -7.54 1.20
CA GLU A 82 -7.05 -7.39 2.65
C GLU A 82 -8.45 -7.75 3.16
N GLU A 83 -9.48 -7.26 2.49
CA GLU A 83 -10.88 -7.34 2.92
C GLU A 83 -11.45 -8.77 3.03
N LYS A 84 -10.83 -9.76 2.39
CA LYS A 84 -11.39 -11.13 2.36
C LYS A 84 -10.37 -12.26 2.35
N PHE A 85 -9.23 -12.08 1.73
CA PHE A 85 -8.34 -13.20 1.40
C PHE A 85 -6.95 -13.09 2.03
N PHE A 86 -6.75 -12.12 2.94
CA PHE A 86 -5.52 -11.97 3.73
C PHE A 86 -4.25 -11.98 2.86
N GLY A 87 -4.22 -11.14 1.82
CA GLY A 87 -3.10 -11.11 0.87
C GLY A 87 -1.73 -10.95 1.52
N LYS A 88 -1.63 -10.14 2.59
CA LYS A 88 -0.39 -9.99 3.37
C LYS A 88 0.11 -11.31 3.98
N LEU A 89 -0.79 -12.21 4.38
CA LEU A 89 -0.40 -13.53 4.89
C LEU A 89 0.32 -14.37 3.81
N TRP A 90 -0.18 -14.32 2.59
CA TRP A 90 0.48 -15.00 1.47
C TRP A 90 1.81 -14.37 1.11
N MET A 91 1.92 -13.04 1.18
CA MET A 91 3.18 -12.32 1.00
C MET A 91 4.21 -12.71 2.08
N ALA A 92 3.78 -12.82 3.33
CA ALA A 92 4.63 -13.26 4.44
C ALA A 92 5.10 -14.72 4.23
N ARG A 93 4.20 -15.62 3.85
CA ARG A 93 4.58 -17.02 3.52
C ARG A 93 5.56 -17.12 2.36
N ALA A 94 5.55 -16.18 1.45
CA ALA A 94 6.51 -16.08 0.35
C ALA A 94 7.84 -15.44 0.74
N GLY A 95 8.05 -15.11 2.02
CA GLY A 95 9.28 -14.52 2.54
C GLY A 95 9.50 -13.04 2.18
N LEU A 96 8.44 -12.33 1.74
CA LEU A 96 8.60 -10.94 1.28
C LEU A 96 8.95 -9.96 2.41
N PHE A 97 8.79 -10.36 3.67
CA PHE A 97 9.06 -9.53 4.84
C PHE A 97 10.32 -9.95 5.61
N ASP A 98 11.00 -11.04 5.19
CA ASP A 98 12.07 -11.66 5.99
C ASP A 98 13.36 -10.82 6.01
N ASP A 99 13.57 -9.93 5.06
CA ASP A 99 14.76 -9.12 4.88
C ASP A 99 14.53 -7.62 5.18
N LEU A 100 13.55 -7.29 6.01
CA LEU A 100 13.17 -5.91 6.29
C LEU A 100 13.70 -5.40 7.64
N ASP A 101 14.18 -4.17 7.66
CA ASP A 101 14.44 -3.43 8.92
C ASP A 101 13.16 -2.87 9.53
N ALA A 102 12.28 -2.36 8.68
CA ALA A 102 11.02 -1.79 9.10
C ALA A 102 9.95 -1.89 8.00
N CYS A 103 8.72 -1.99 8.43
CA CYS A 103 7.54 -1.94 7.59
C CYS A 103 6.59 -0.89 8.14
N VAL A 104 6.20 0.05 7.29
CA VAL A 104 5.34 1.16 7.67
C VAL A 104 4.09 1.14 6.81
N ASP A 105 2.97 1.30 7.46
CA ASP A 105 1.69 1.56 6.80
C ASP A 105 0.93 2.70 7.51
N TRP A 106 -0.17 3.10 6.95
CA TRP A 106 -1.16 3.99 7.54
C TRP A 106 -2.52 3.57 7.01
N HIS A 107 -3.60 4.01 7.63
CA HIS A 107 -4.93 3.69 7.13
C HIS A 107 -5.81 4.94 7.21
N PRO A 108 -6.61 5.23 6.16
CA PRO A 108 -7.64 6.27 6.26
C PRO A 108 -8.61 5.93 7.40
N ALA A 109 -8.96 6.93 8.19
CA ALA A 109 -9.96 6.81 9.26
C ALA A 109 -10.88 8.03 9.26
N ASP A 110 -12.06 7.89 9.88
CA ASP A 110 -13.04 8.96 10.08
C ASP A 110 -12.57 9.95 11.17
#